data_bddc7b37d41f3fd1931d39c520d48046
#
_entry.id   bddc7b37d41f3fd1931d39c520d48046
#
_cell.length_a   1.000
_cell.length_b   1.000
_cell.length_c   1.000
_cell.angle_alpha   90.00
_cell.angle_beta   90.00
_cell.angle_gamma   90.00
#
_symmetry.space_group_name_H-M   'P 1'
#
loop_
_entity.id
_entity.type
_entity.pdbx_description
1 polymer ?
#
loop_
_entity_poly.entity_id
_entity_poly.type
_entity_poly.pdbx_seq_one_letter_code
_entity_poly.pdbx_strand_id
1 'polypeptide(L)'
;MDKKISKFLKLSLLILIFSFPILSKSIAKDIPVIVITASKKPQSLSSVGTSVTVLDEKFLSDSGEYFLGDAIGTSTTSVNFFQSGGHGTASAIQLRGMPKRYSTVYIDGVKMSDPSSVSNDFDFNNILTSQVSRVEILKGNQSSIYGSGAIGGTIHITTKKGEPGFKKDVNYITGSNNTHNLSSSISGGDEIKNYYIGLQRFQTDGVSQMTHNNEKDRYRNNGLVASYNNI
;
A
#
# COMPACT_ATOMS: atom_id res chain seq x y z
N MET A 1 -42.39 57.50 1.96
CA MET A 1 -41.18 56.82 1.40
C MET A 1 -40.53 55.91 2.42
N ASP A 2 -40.83 55.97 3.69
CA ASP A 2 -40.10 55.27 4.78
C ASP A 2 -40.54 53.83 5.10
N LYS A 3 -41.77 53.43 4.82
CA LYS A 3 -42.23 52.08 5.11
C LYS A 3 -41.67 50.99 4.20
N LYS A 4 -41.27 51.33 2.96
CA LYS A 4 -40.65 50.35 2.03
C LYS A 4 -39.16 50.09 2.38
N ILE A 5 -38.43 51.13 2.80
CA ILE A 5 -37.03 51.03 3.20
C ILE A 5 -36.90 50.19 4.48
N SER A 6 -37.82 50.34 5.47
CA SER A 6 -37.82 49.53 6.68
C SER A 6 -38.09 48.05 6.42
N LYS A 7 -38.94 47.69 5.43
CA LYS A 7 -39.17 46.28 5.06
C LYS A 7 -37.96 45.65 4.37
N PHE A 8 -37.26 46.40 3.47
CA PHE A 8 -36.05 45.93 2.82
C PHE A 8 -34.92 45.75 3.84
N LEU A 9 -34.75 46.65 4.80
CA LEU A 9 -33.74 46.49 5.85
C LEU A 9 -33.98 45.31 6.75
N LYS A 10 -35.25 45.02 7.11
CA LYS A 10 -35.60 43.83 7.88
C LYS A 10 -35.41 42.50 7.13
N LEU A 11 -35.66 42.52 5.80
CA LEU A 11 -35.49 41.33 4.97
C LEU A 11 -34.00 41.03 4.74
N SER A 12 -33.15 42.07 4.56
CA SER A 12 -31.70 41.92 4.42
C SER A 12 -31.05 41.44 5.71
N LEU A 13 -31.53 41.90 6.87
CA LEU A 13 -31.05 41.43 8.18
C LEU A 13 -31.43 39.96 8.46
N LEU A 14 -32.62 39.53 7.99
CA LEU A 14 -33.06 38.15 8.10
C LEU A 14 -32.22 37.18 7.24
N ILE A 15 -31.81 37.62 6.04
CA ILE A 15 -30.95 36.83 5.14
C ILE A 15 -29.53 36.74 5.71
N LEU A 16 -29.03 37.78 6.38
CA LEU A 16 -27.70 37.78 6.98
C LEU A 16 -27.60 36.79 8.18
N ILE A 17 -28.68 36.60 8.92
CA ILE A 17 -28.74 35.64 10.06
C ILE A 17 -28.77 34.20 9.57
N PHE A 18 -29.34 33.92 8.39
CA PHE A 18 -29.37 32.56 7.81
C PHE A 18 -28.09 32.14 7.10
N SER A 19 -27.15 33.09 6.90
CA SER A 19 -25.88 32.84 6.20
C SER A 19 -24.72 32.50 7.14
N PHE A 20 -24.96 32.28 8.44
CA PHE A 20 -23.94 31.78 9.35
C PHE A 20 -23.74 30.29 9.06
N PRO A 21 -22.61 29.88 8.45
CA PRO A 21 -22.31 28.45 8.30
C PRO A 21 -22.18 27.89 9.73
N ILE A 22 -23.05 26.96 10.09
CA ILE A 22 -22.84 26.12 11.25
C ILE A 22 -21.55 25.33 10.96
N LEU A 23 -20.42 25.84 11.45
CA LEU A 23 -19.16 25.10 11.49
C LEU A 23 -19.39 23.91 12.44
N SER A 24 -19.97 22.85 11.93
CA SER A 24 -19.93 21.55 12.57
C SER A 24 -18.45 21.16 12.66
N LYS A 25 -17.83 21.32 13.84
CA LYS A 25 -16.56 20.67 14.12
C LYS A 25 -16.82 19.16 13.99
N SER A 26 -16.49 18.60 12.84
CA SER A 26 -16.33 17.17 12.68
C SER A 26 -15.17 16.78 13.60
N ILE A 27 -15.46 16.26 14.77
CA ILE A 27 -14.47 15.58 15.61
C ILE A 27 -14.24 14.26 14.88
N ALA A 28 -13.23 14.25 14.02
CA ALA A 28 -12.71 13.00 13.46
C ALA A 28 -12.28 12.16 14.67
N LYS A 29 -13.02 11.10 14.95
CA LYS A 29 -12.64 10.12 15.97
C LYS A 29 -11.41 9.41 15.39
N ASP A 30 -10.25 9.70 15.97
CA ASP A 30 -9.01 8.99 15.62
C ASP A 30 -9.24 7.50 15.89
N ILE A 31 -9.44 6.72 14.82
CA ILE A 31 -9.49 5.26 14.92
C ILE A 31 -8.05 4.81 15.11
N PRO A 32 -7.71 4.16 16.23
CA PRO A 32 -6.33 3.76 16.47
C PRO A 32 -5.89 2.76 15.40
N VAL A 33 -4.73 3.02 14.78
CA VAL A 33 -4.11 2.07 13.86
C VAL A 33 -3.68 0.84 14.67
N ILE A 34 -4.23 -0.32 14.33
CA ILE A 34 -3.91 -1.58 14.97
C ILE A 34 -2.77 -2.25 14.22
N VAL A 35 -1.76 -2.70 14.94
CA VAL A 35 -0.59 -3.44 14.43
C VAL A 35 -0.63 -4.84 15.00
N ILE A 36 -0.43 -5.84 14.16
CA ILE A 36 -0.49 -7.25 14.55
C ILE A 36 0.91 -7.84 14.66
N THR A 37 1.83 -7.38 13.83
CA THR A 37 3.12 -8.02 13.64
C THR A 37 4.12 -7.74 14.76
N ALA A 38 4.01 -6.63 15.48
CA ALA A 38 4.98 -6.25 16.51
C ALA A 38 5.06 -7.25 17.68
N SER A 39 3.94 -7.93 18.01
CA SER A 39 3.88 -8.92 19.11
C SER A 39 3.10 -10.18 18.74
N LYS A 40 2.76 -10.36 17.46
CA LYS A 40 1.83 -11.39 16.96
C LYS A 40 0.43 -11.34 17.59
N LYS A 41 0.08 -10.21 18.19
CA LYS A 41 -1.24 -9.92 18.74
C LYS A 41 -1.68 -8.52 18.33
N PRO A 42 -2.97 -8.30 18.07
CA PRO A 42 -3.48 -6.97 17.77
C PRO A 42 -3.21 -6.00 18.92
N GLN A 43 -2.57 -4.88 18.63
CA GLN A 43 -2.36 -3.80 19.60
C GLN A 43 -2.32 -2.44 18.90
N SER A 44 -2.62 -1.40 19.63
CA SER A 44 -2.55 -0.04 19.09
C SER A 44 -1.10 0.33 18.72
N LEU A 45 -0.92 0.98 17.58
CA LEU A 45 0.38 1.48 17.13
C LEU A 45 1.06 2.34 18.23
N SER A 46 0.30 3.11 19.00
CA SER A 46 0.81 3.95 20.09
C SER A 46 1.36 3.16 21.28
N SER A 47 0.99 1.89 21.42
CA SER A 47 1.45 1.00 22.51
C SER A 47 2.62 0.11 22.10
N VAL A 48 3.03 0.15 20.84
CA VAL A 48 4.14 -0.67 20.32
C VAL A 48 5.47 -0.02 20.67
N GLY A 49 6.35 -0.74 21.36
CA GLY A 49 7.68 -0.27 21.73
C GLY A 49 8.71 -0.23 20.58
N THR A 50 8.32 -0.69 19.38
CA THR A 50 9.16 -0.71 18.18
C THR A 50 8.65 0.32 17.19
N SER A 51 9.56 0.93 16.42
CA SER A 51 9.18 1.82 15.33
C SER A 51 8.50 1.03 14.21
N VAL A 52 7.22 1.29 13.99
CA VAL A 52 6.43 0.64 12.96
C VAL A 52 5.93 1.67 11.96
N THR A 53 5.96 1.33 10.69
CA THR A 53 5.25 2.04 9.62
C THR A 53 4.16 1.13 9.08
N VAL A 54 2.96 1.65 8.96
CA VAL A 54 1.82 0.94 8.38
C VAL A 54 1.41 1.64 7.10
N LEU A 55 1.37 0.90 6.00
CA LEU A 55 0.88 1.34 4.71
C LEU A 55 -0.42 0.58 4.47
N ASP A 56 -1.53 1.29 4.53
CA ASP A 56 -2.85 0.75 4.26
C ASP A 56 -3.19 0.76 2.77
N GLU A 57 -4.31 0.18 2.41
CA GLU A 57 -4.78 0.11 1.03
C GLU A 57 -4.96 1.50 0.41
N LYS A 58 -5.40 2.48 1.22
CA LYS A 58 -5.55 3.85 0.77
C LYS A 58 -4.21 4.46 0.39
N PHE A 59 -3.19 4.32 1.24
CA PHE A 59 -1.84 4.79 0.94
C PHE A 59 -1.29 4.15 -0.34
N LEU A 60 -1.43 2.82 -0.48
CA LEU A 60 -0.95 2.07 -1.64
C LEU A 60 -1.63 2.53 -2.94
N SER A 61 -2.93 2.80 -2.88
CA SER A 61 -3.69 3.33 -4.02
C SER A 61 -3.30 4.77 -4.36
N ASP A 62 -3.16 5.63 -3.35
CA ASP A 62 -2.87 7.06 -3.52
C ASP A 62 -1.40 7.31 -3.94
N SER A 63 -0.49 6.36 -3.69
CA SER A 63 0.93 6.48 -4.07
C SER A 63 1.15 6.57 -5.58
N GLY A 64 0.23 6.04 -6.38
CA GLY A 64 0.36 5.97 -7.83
C GLY A 64 1.40 4.97 -8.34
N GLU A 65 2.08 4.25 -7.44
CA GLU A 65 3.11 3.28 -7.78
C GLU A 65 2.51 1.93 -8.20
N TYR A 66 3.02 1.37 -9.28
CA TYR A 66 2.55 0.06 -9.77
C TYR A 66 3.12 -1.09 -8.96
N PHE A 67 4.37 -0.95 -8.50
CA PHE A 67 5.10 -1.99 -7.78
C PHE A 67 5.22 -1.66 -6.30
N LEU A 68 5.09 -2.70 -5.49
CA LEU A 68 5.11 -2.57 -4.03
C LEU A 68 6.44 -2.05 -3.51
N GLY A 69 7.56 -2.42 -4.14
CA GLY A 69 8.88 -1.95 -3.78
C GLY A 69 8.99 -0.43 -3.84
N ASP A 70 8.51 0.18 -4.93
CA ASP A 70 8.50 1.63 -5.13
C ASP A 70 7.61 2.31 -4.09
N ALA A 71 6.38 1.81 -3.89
CA ALA A 71 5.45 2.34 -2.88
C ALA A 71 6.03 2.29 -1.45
N ILE A 72 6.73 1.21 -1.09
CA ILE A 72 7.42 1.10 0.19
C ILE A 72 8.59 2.11 0.26
N GLY A 73 9.37 2.24 -0.80
CA GLY A 73 10.52 3.15 -0.88
C GLY A 73 10.15 4.63 -0.69
N THR A 74 8.97 5.03 -1.18
CA THR A 74 8.46 6.40 -1.03
C THR A 74 7.78 6.66 0.31
N SER A 75 7.50 5.62 1.10
CA SER A 75 6.69 5.72 2.32
C SER A 75 7.36 6.43 3.48
N THR A 76 8.66 6.30 3.63
CA THR A 76 9.42 6.86 4.77
C THR A 76 10.91 6.91 4.49
N THR A 77 11.60 7.91 5.01
CA THR A 77 13.06 8.13 4.85
C THR A 77 13.93 7.04 5.48
N SER A 78 13.38 6.21 6.35
CA SER A 78 14.11 5.11 7.01
C SER A 78 14.06 3.78 6.25
N VAL A 79 13.42 3.78 5.10
CA VAL A 79 13.32 2.66 4.18
C VAL A 79 13.88 3.10 2.84
N ASN A 80 14.81 2.35 2.30
CA ASN A 80 15.37 2.59 0.98
C ASN A 80 15.05 1.41 0.06
N PHE A 81 14.36 1.68 -1.03
CA PHE A 81 14.17 0.72 -2.11
C PHE A 81 15.26 0.93 -3.15
N PHE A 82 15.88 -0.14 -3.55
CA PHE A 82 16.93 -0.16 -4.55
C PHE A 82 16.58 -1.17 -5.63
N GLN A 83 16.78 -0.79 -6.88
CA GLN A 83 16.61 -1.66 -8.05
C GLN A 83 17.79 -1.49 -8.99
N SER A 84 18.29 -2.59 -9.54
CA SER A 84 19.53 -2.60 -10.36
C SER A 84 19.35 -2.04 -11.76
N GLY A 85 18.12 -1.79 -12.19
CA GLY A 85 17.80 -1.32 -13.55
C GLY A 85 16.30 -1.07 -13.72
N GLY A 86 15.76 -1.31 -14.91
CA GLY A 86 14.32 -1.21 -15.18
C GLY A 86 13.48 -2.26 -14.46
N HIS A 87 12.17 -2.22 -14.70
CA HIS A 87 11.24 -3.17 -14.10
C HIS A 87 11.68 -4.63 -14.32
N GLY A 88 11.52 -5.47 -13.31
CA GLY A 88 11.88 -6.89 -13.37
C GLY A 88 13.34 -7.21 -13.05
N THR A 89 14.19 -6.19 -12.83
CA THR A 89 15.56 -6.43 -12.38
C THR A 89 15.66 -6.62 -10.87
N ALA A 90 16.76 -7.20 -10.40
CA ALA A 90 16.98 -7.48 -8.99
C ALA A 90 16.75 -6.24 -8.11
N SER A 91 15.96 -6.40 -7.09
CA SER A 91 15.56 -5.32 -6.19
C SER A 91 15.82 -5.66 -4.72
N ALA A 92 15.84 -4.65 -3.86
CA ALA A 92 16.06 -4.81 -2.45
C ALA A 92 15.42 -3.69 -1.64
N ILE A 93 14.99 -4.02 -0.44
CA ILE A 93 14.61 -3.04 0.57
C ILE A 93 15.65 -3.07 1.69
N GLN A 94 16.16 -1.90 2.03
CA GLN A 94 17.07 -1.68 3.14
C GLN A 94 16.33 -0.93 4.24
N LEU A 95 16.31 -1.48 5.43
CA LEU A 95 15.74 -0.84 6.61
C LEU A 95 16.87 -0.17 7.41
N ARG A 96 16.79 1.16 7.59
CA ARG A 96 17.78 1.96 8.33
C ARG A 96 19.22 1.76 7.82
N GLY A 97 19.41 1.59 6.50
CA GLY A 97 20.71 1.37 5.89
C GLY A 97 21.31 -0.02 6.09
N MET A 98 20.60 -0.95 6.73
CA MET A 98 21.09 -2.30 6.91
C MET A 98 21.02 -3.08 5.58
N PRO A 99 22.01 -3.93 5.25
CA PRO A 99 21.98 -4.77 4.07
C PRO A 99 20.68 -5.61 4.00
N LYS A 100 20.18 -5.82 2.78
CA LYS A 100 18.90 -6.51 2.52
C LYS A 100 18.76 -7.86 3.22
N ARG A 101 19.83 -8.62 3.39
CA ARG A 101 19.86 -9.91 4.09
C ARG A 101 19.44 -9.86 5.55
N TYR A 102 19.40 -8.68 6.14
CA TYR A 102 18.97 -8.46 7.54
C TYR A 102 17.52 -7.99 7.66
N SER A 103 16.80 -7.97 6.55
CA SER A 103 15.36 -7.64 6.49
C SER A 103 14.57 -8.87 6.08
N THR A 104 13.76 -9.39 6.96
CA THR A 104 12.93 -10.57 6.68
C THR A 104 11.56 -10.15 6.17
N VAL A 105 11.10 -10.79 5.11
CA VAL A 105 9.81 -10.52 4.48
C VAL A 105 8.82 -11.65 4.75
N TYR A 106 7.59 -11.29 5.02
CA TYR A 106 6.46 -12.21 5.18
C TYR A 106 5.33 -11.79 4.25
N ILE A 107 4.71 -12.75 3.57
CA ILE A 107 3.47 -12.57 2.82
C ILE A 107 2.40 -13.46 3.46
N ASP A 108 1.32 -12.87 3.94
CA ASP A 108 0.24 -13.55 4.67
C ASP A 108 0.74 -14.50 5.79
N GLY A 109 1.79 -14.05 6.49
CA GLY A 109 2.39 -14.78 7.60
C GLY A 109 3.43 -15.84 7.19
N VAL A 110 3.59 -16.12 5.90
CA VAL A 110 4.61 -17.04 5.37
C VAL A 110 5.91 -16.29 5.14
N LYS A 111 7.01 -16.78 5.70
CA LYS A 111 8.34 -16.24 5.48
C LYS A 111 8.75 -16.45 4.03
N MET A 112 9.08 -15.35 3.36
CA MET A 112 9.55 -15.36 1.97
C MET A 112 11.07 -15.23 1.92
N SER A 113 11.66 -15.98 0.99
CA SER A 113 13.10 -15.96 0.76
C SER A 113 13.39 -16.55 -0.60
N ASP A 114 14.52 -16.17 -1.19
CA ASP A 114 15.02 -16.76 -2.43
C ASP A 114 16.18 -17.73 -2.10
N PRO A 115 15.93 -19.06 -2.12
CA PRO A 115 16.96 -20.04 -1.83
C PRO A 115 18.07 -20.11 -2.89
N SER A 116 17.87 -19.50 -4.07
CA SER A 116 18.88 -19.38 -5.12
C SER A 116 19.86 -18.23 -4.87
N SER A 117 19.49 -17.29 -4.03
CA SER A 117 20.32 -16.15 -3.62
C SER A 117 21.29 -16.56 -2.52
N VAL A 118 22.55 -16.13 -2.63
CA VAL A 118 23.60 -16.36 -1.60
C VAL A 118 23.17 -15.84 -0.22
N SER A 119 22.39 -14.77 -0.19
CA SER A 119 21.94 -14.12 1.05
C SER A 119 20.53 -14.51 1.45
N ASN A 120 19.88 -15.40 0.68
CA ASN A 120 18.49 -15.82 0.90
C ASN A 120 17.51 -14.60 0.97
N ASP A 121 17.78 -13.61 0.15
CA ASP A 121 17.05 -12.33 0.12
C ASP A 121 15.69 -12.50 -0.57
N PHE A 122 14.79 -11.56 -0.29
CA PHE A 122 13.53 -11.45 -1.02
C PHE A 122 13.63 -10.36 -2.10
N ASP A 123 13.08 -10.63 -3.28
CA ASP A 123 13.04 -9.71 -4.41
C ASP A 123 11.62 -9.14 -4.58
N PHE A 124 11.52 -7.81 -4.58
CA PHE A 124 10.24 -7.09 -4.62
C PHE A 124 9.78 -6.75 -6.04
N ASN A 125 10.54 -7.12 -7.07
CA ASN A 125 10.36 -6.68 -8.45
C ASN A 125 9.05 -7.11 -9.12
N ASN A 126 8.34 -8.09 -8.55
CA ASN A 126 7.16 -8.70 -9.16
C ASN A 126 5.85 -8.47 -8.39
N ILE A 127 5.90 -7.84 -7.22
CA ILE A 127 4.70 -7.61 -6.42
C ILE A 127 4.04 -6.29 -6.83
N LEU A 128 2.79 -6.39 -7.24
CA LEU A 128 2.00 -5.24 -7.68
C LEU A 128 1.16 -4.69 -6.52
N THR A 129 1.09 -3.37 -6.38
CA THR A 129 0.38 -2.68 -5.28
C THR A 129 -1.10 -3.04 -5.22
N SER A 130 -1.73 -3.25 -6.38
CA SER A 130 -3.17 -3.57 -6.46
C SER A 130 -3.56 -4.91 -5.80
N GLN A 131 -2.60 -5.80 -5.56
CA GLN A 131 -2.82 -7.11 -4.93
C GLN A 131 -2.67 -7.07 -3.41
N VAL A 132 -2.18 -5.96 -2.87
CA VAL A 132 -1.84 -5.79 -1.46
C VAL A 132 -2.88 -4.94 -0.75
N SER A 133 -3.32 -5.38 0.43
CA SER A 133 -4.23 -4.61 1.28
C SER A 133 -3.48 -3.81 2.34
N ARG A 134 -2.32 -4.31 2.79
CA ARG A 134 -1.61 -3.70 3.90
C ARG A 134 -0.15 -4.12 3.93
N VAL A 135 0.72 -3.20 4.34
CA VAL A 135 2.12 -3.50 4.67
C VAL A 135 2.44 -2.96 6.06
N GLU A 136 3.02 -3.79 6.91
CA GLU A 136 3.57 -3.39 8.21
C GLU A 136 5.09 -3.55 8.19
N ILE A 137 5.81 -2.46 8.45
CA ILE A 137 7.28 -2.42 8.45
C ILE A 137 7.75 -2.17 9.87
N LEU A 138 8.30 -3.20 10.50
CA LEU A 138 8.92 -3.10 11.82
C LEU A 138 10.41 -2.79 11.64
N LYS A 139 10.84 -1.67 12.16
CA LYS A 139 12.20 -1.16 11.98
C LYS A 139 13.06 -1.35 13.24
N GLY A 140 14.15 -2.06 13.09
CA GLY A 140 15.07 -2.42 14.18
C GLY A 140 15.06 -3.90 14.47
N ASN A 141 15.85 -4.32 15.46
CA ASN A 141 16.05 -5.73 15.75
C ASN A 141 14.76 -6.44 16.19
N GLN A 142 14.34 -7.39 15.39
CA GLN A 142 13.17 -8.26 15.62
C GLN A 142 13.58 -9.74 15.75
N SER A 143 14.84 -10.03 15.96
CA SER A 143 15.39 -11.39 15.92
C SER A 143 14.80 -12.31 17.00
N SER A 144 14.38 -11.76 18.13
CA SER A 144 13.74 -12.55 19.20
C SER A 144 12.40 -13.17 18.80
N ILE A 145 11.69 -12.55 17.86
CA ILE A 145 10.36 -13.00 17.41
C ILE A 145 10.45 -13.67 16.02
N TYR A 146 11.30 -13.15 15.15
CA TYR A 146 11.32 -13.48 13.73
C TYR A 146 12.61 -14.15 13.24
N GLY A 147 13.56 -14.41 14.16
CA GLY A 147 14.82 -15.11 13.89
C GLY A 147 15.96 -14.22 13.40
N SER A 148 17.13 -14.80 13.20
CA SER A 148 18.41 -14.13 12.96
C SER A 148 18.44 -13.21 11.72
N GLY A 149 17.61 -13.47 10.73
CA GLY A 149 17.50 -12.60 9.53
C GLY A 149 16.80 -11.27 9.78
N ALA A 150 16.19 -11.05 10.96
CA ALA A 150 15.38 -9.87 11.25
C ALA A 150 16.13 -8.83 12.11
N ILE A 151 17.44 -8.67 11.94
CA ILE A 151 18.26 -7.70 12.68
C ILE A 151 17.94 -6.26 12.27
N GLY A 152 17.75 -6.01 10.97
CA GLY A 152 17.37 -4.69 10.45
C GLY A 152 15.88 -4.41 10.61
N GLY A 153 15.07 -5.46 10.62
CA GLY A 153 13.63 -5.38 10.77
C GLY A 153 12.87 -6.45 10.00
N THR A 154 11.55 -6.31 9.97
CA THR A 154 10.66 -7.18 9.21
C THR A 154 9.65 -6.40 8.38
N ILE A 155 9.28 -6.94 7.23
CA ILE A 155 8.27 -6.40 6.33
C ILE A 155 7.17 -7.44 6.21
N HIS A 156 5.96 -7.08 6.61
CA HIS A 156 4.80 -7.96 6.54
C HIS A 156 3.81 -7.43 5.52
N ILE A 157 3.58 -8.22 4.50
CA ILE A 157 2.67 -7.91 3.39
C ILE A 157 1.42 -8.76 3.59
N THR A 158 0.28 -8.11 3.60
CA THR A 158 -1.03 -8.76 3.62
C THR A 158 -1.68 -8.57 2.27
N THR A 159 -2.04 -9.67 1.61
CA THR A 159 -2.76 -9.62 0.35
C THR A 159 -4.23 -9.29 0.54
N LYS A 160 -4.89 -8.86 -0.53
CA LYS A 160 -6.33 -8.57 -0.51
C LYS A 160 -7.13 -9.83 -0.22
N LYS A 161 -8.15 -9.67 0.61
CA LYS A 161 -9.07 -10.74 1.02
C LYS A 161 -10.50 -10.32 0.70
N GLY A 162 -11.41 -11.29 0.67
CA GLY A 162 -12.83 -11.01 0.55
C GLY A 162 -13.38 -10.32 1.80
N GLU A 163 -14.38 -9.50 1.58
CA GLU A 163 -15.17 -8.84 2.63
C GLU A 163 -16.63 -9.25 2.49
N PRO A 164 -17.45 -9.10 3.56
CA PRO A 164 -18.88 -9.31 3.46
C PRO A 164 -19.53 -8.47 2.36
N GLY A 165 -20.48 -9.06 1.64
CA GLY A 165 -21.13 -8.45 0.49
C GLY A 165 -20.48 -8.89 -0.84
N PHE A 166 -20.87 -8.24 -1.93
CA PHE A 166 -20.33 -8.50 -3.25
C PHE A 166 -19.73 -7.23 -3.82
N LYS A 167 -18.43 -7.28 -4.16
CA LYS A 167 -17.69 -6.17 -4.77
C LYS A 167 -17.01 -6.62 -6.04
N LYS A 168 -16.94 -5.73 -7.01
CA LYS A 168 -16.14 -5.89 -8.22
C LYS A 168 -15.48 -4.57 -8.55
N ASP A 169 -14.25 -4.66 -8.97
CA ASP A 169 -13.43 -3.51 -9.34
C ASP A 169 -12.73 -3.78 -10.67
N VAL A 170 -12.63 -2.74 -11.49
CA VAL A 170 -11.82 -2.76 -12.72
C VAL A 170 -11.13 -1.42 -12.82
N ASN A 171 -9.81 -1.44 -12.87
CA ASN A 171 -8.99 -0.25 -13.01
C ASN A 171 -8.05 -0.41 -14.20
N TYR A 172 -8.00 0.62 -15.04
CA TYR A 172 -7.10 0.69 -16.20
C TYR A 172 -6.33 2.00 -16.17
N ILE A 173 -5.00 1.89 -16.16
CA ILE A 173 -4.09 3.03 -16.16
C ILE A 173 -3.20 2.92 -17.38
N THR A 174 -2.98 4.03 -18.07
CA THR A 174 -2.06 4.14 -19.20
C THR A 174 -1.05 5.24 -18.94
N GLY A 175 0.16 5.07 -19.46
CA GLY A 175 1.26 6.00 -19.24
C GLY A 175 2.22 6.08 -20.43
N SER A 176 3.32 6.80 -20.25
CA SER A 176 4.39 6.92 -21.23
C SER A 176 5.03 5.55 -21.54
N ASN A 177 5.84 5.48 -22.59
CA ASN A 177 6.53 4.26 -23.03
C ASN A 177 5.58 3.07 -23.28
N ASN A 178 4.36 3.34 -23.81
CA ASN A 178 3.36 2.32 -24.05
C ASN A 178 3.04 1.50 -22.79
N THR A 179 2.99 2.18 -21.64
CA THR A 179 2.68 1.56 -20.36
C THR A 179 1.18 1.36 -20.22
N HIS A 180 0.78 0.15 -19.90
CA HIS A 180 -0.60 -0.24 -19.63
C HIS A 180 -0.66 -1.10 -18.37
N ASN A 181 -1.54 -0.73 -17.45
CA ASN A 181 -1.81 -1.50 -16.24
C ASN A 181 -3.31 -1.73 -16.13
N LEU A 182 -3.72 -2.97 -16.28
CA LEU A 182 -5.11 -3.41 -16.10
C LEU A 182 -5.18 -4.27 -14.86
N SER A 183 -6.02 -3.88 -13.91
CA SER A 183 -6.36 -4.71 -12.76
C SER A 183 -7.87 -4.93 -12.70
N SER A 184 -8.27 -6.12 -12.32
CA SER A 184 -9.68 -6.45 -12.08
C SER A 184 -9.80 -7.38 -10.89
N SER A 185 -10.83 -7.21 -10.08
CA SER A 185 -11.09 -8.08 -8.96
C SER A 185 -12.56 -8.33 -8.74
N ILE A 186 -12.84 -9.48 -8.15
CA ILE A 186 -14.16 -9.87 -7.67
C ILE A 186 -13.97 -10.38 -6.26
N SER A 187 -14.77 -9.91 -5.33
CA SER A 187 -14.81 -10.40 -3.96
C SER A 187 -16.23 -10.50 -3.46
N GLY A 188 -16.45 -11.38 -2.51
CA GLY A 188 -17.75 -11.55 -1.91
C GLY A 188 -17.74 -12.51 -0.75
N GLY A 189 -18.89 -12.62 -0.09
CA GLY A 189 -19.09 -13.55 0.99
C GLY A 189 -19.95 -12.97 2.11
N ASP A 190 -19.86 -13.64 3.25
CA ASP A 190 -20.49 -13.27 4.51
C ASP A 190 -19.44 -13.15 5.63
N GLU A 191 -19.84 -13.02 6.88
CA GLU A 191 -18.94 -12.91 8.03
C GLU A 191 -18.16 -14.21 8.31
N ILE A 192 -18.63 -15.36 7.81
CA ILE A 192 -18.03 -16.67 8.03
C ILE A 192 -17.18 -17.09 6.84
N LYS A 193 -17.67 -16.89 5.64
CA LYS A 193 -17.03 -17.33 4.40
C LYS A 193 -16.88 -16.18 3.44
N ASN A 194 -15.66 -15.92 2.99
CA ASN A 194 -15.42 -14.90 1.99
C ASN A 194 -14.36 -15.34 0.99
N TYR A 195 -14.44 -14.77 -0.20
CA TYR A 195 -13.51 -15.02 -1.29
C TYR A 195 -13.06 -13.73 -1.95
N TYR A 196 -11.86 -13.74 -2.48
CA TYR A 196 -11.29 -12.69 -3.32
C TYR A 196 -10.56 -13.33 -4.49
N ILE A 197 -10.76 -12.81 -5.70
CA ILE A 197 -10.01 -13.17 -6.90
C ILE A 197 -9.62 -11.86 -7.58
N GLY A 198 -8.33 -11.63 -7.72
CA GLY A 198 -7.78 -10.45 -8.40
C GLY A 198 -6.84 -10.86 -9.53
N LEU A 199 -7.01 -10.24 -10.68
CA LEU A 199 -6.17 -10.39 -11.86
C LEU A 199 -5.53 -9.05 -12.17
N GLN A 200 -4.26 -9.07 -12.57
CA GLN A 200 -3.56 -7.88 -13.01
C GLN A 200 -2.63 -8.19 -14.19
N ARG A 201 -2.53 -7.22 -15.09
CA ARG A 201 -1.56 -7.23 -16.18
C ARG A 201 -0.92 -5.86 -16.28
N PHE A 202 0.38 -5.83 -16.08
CA PHE A 202 1.24 -4.67 -16.33
C PHE A 202 2.11 -4.93 -17.55
N GLN A 203 2.25 -3.95 -18.44
CA GLN A 203 3.18 -4.00 -19.54
C GLN A 203 3.72 -2.59 -19.85
N THR A 204 4.97 -2.52 -20.26
CA THR A 204 5.61 -1.29 -20.72
C THR A 204 6.67 -1.63 -21.77
N ASP A 205 6.92 -0.72 -22.69
CA ASP A 205 8.07 -0.83 -23.58
C ASP A 205 9.38 -0.44 -22.87
N GLY A 206 9.27 0.26 -21.71
CA GLY A 206 10.42 0.67 -20.93
C GLY A 206 11.27 1.75 -21.60
N VAL A 207 12.43 1.97 -21.03
CA VAL A 207 13.49 2.84 -21.53
C VAL A 207 14.77 2.02 -21.65
N SER A 208 15.67 2.39 -22.57
CA SER A 208 16.97 1.73 -22.64
C SER A 208 17.81 2.04 -21.40
N GLN A 209 18.35 1.02 -20.77
CA GLN A 209 19.35 1.16 -19.71
C GLN A 209 20.76 1.36 -20.26
N MET A 210 20.95 1.17 -21.56
CA MET A 210 22.24 1.34 -22.22
C MET A 210 22.40 2.75 -22.79
N THR A 211 23.52 3.41 -22.50
CA THR A 211 23.79 4.79 -22.91
C THR A 211 23.92 4.97 -24.45
N HIS A 212 24.29 3.92 -25.16
CA HIS A 212 24.58 3.97 -26.59
C HIS A 212 23.68 3.09 -27.46
N ASN A 213 22.58 2.59 -26.89
CA ASN A 213 21.62 1.76 -27.60
C ASN A 213 20.20 2.30 -27.41
N ASN A 214 19.38 2.24 -28.45
CA ASN A 214 17.97 2.60 -28.43
C ASN A 214 17.08 1.38 -28.21
N GLU A 215 17.64 0.27 -27.78
CA GLU A 215 16.89 -0.93 -27.40
C GLU A 215 15.99 -0.60 -26.20
N LYS A 216 14.73 -1.02 -26.27
CA LYS A 216 13.77 -0.80 -25.20
C LYS A 216 13.74 -2.02 -24.29
N ASP A 217 13.91 -1.79 -23.00
CA ASP A 217 13.83 -2.84 -21.96
C ASP A 217 12.36 -3.13 -21.61
N ARG A 218 11.72 -3.90 -22.50
CA ARG A 218 10.32 -4.25 -22.36
C ARG A 218 10.10 -5.12 -21.14
N TYR A 219 9.04 -4.79 -20.39
CA TYR A 219 8.65 -5.58 -19.24
C TYR A 219 7.17 -5.92 -19.28
N ARG A 220 6.83 -7.13 -18.86
CA ARG A 220 5.45 -7.60 -18.70
C ARG A 220 5.32 -8.42 -17.42
N ASN A 221 4.31 -8.10 -16.62
CA ASN A 221 3.95 -8.85 -15.43
C ASN A 221 2.47 -9.22 -15.49
N ASN A 222 2.14 -10.46 -15.17
CA ASN A 222 0.76 -10.90 -14.97
C ASN A 222 0.65 -11.47 -13.57
N GLY A 223 -0.26 -10.94 -12.78
CA GLY A 223 -0.49 -11.33 -11.40
C GLY A 223 -1.88 -11.95 -11.22
N LEU A 224 -1.94 -12.97 -10.39
CA LEU A 224 -3.18 -13.57 -9.89
C LEU A 224 -3.06 -13.67 -8.37
N VAL A 225 -4.08 -13.17 -7.68
CA VAL A 225 -4.27 -13.41 -6.25
C VAL A 225 -5.65 -14.02 -6.05
N ALA A 226 -5.71 -15.11 -5.34
CA ALA A 226 -6.96 -15.73 -4.94
C ALA A 226 -6.90 -16.09 -3.47
N SER A 227 -7.93 -15.73 -2.72
CA SER A 227 -8.07 -16.12 -1.31
C SER A 227 -9.48 -16.62 -1.04
N TYR A 228 -9.56 -17.61 -0.18
CA TYR A 228 -10.80 -18.10 0.39
C TYR A 228 -10.60 -18.27 1.89
N ASN A 229 -11.46 -17.64 2.67
CA ASN A 229 -11.46 -17.77 4.13
C ASN A 229 -12.75 -18.43 4.59
N ASN A 230 -12.63 -19.29 5.57
CA ASN A 230 -13.73 -19.90 6.32
C ASN A 230 -13.34 -19.81 7.79
N ILE A 231 -14.02 -18.96 8.55
CA ILE A 231 -13.73 -18.64 9.95
C ILE A 231 -14.56 -19.52 10.88
#